data_47777189e5db304dfd533c433e07fe4e
#
_entry.id   47777189e5db304dfd533c433e07fe4e
#
_cell.length_a   1.000
_cell.length_b   1.000
_cell.length_c   1.000
_cell.angle_alpha   90.00
_cell.angle_beta   90.00
_cell.angle_gamma   90.00
#
_symmetry.space_group_name_H-M   'P 1'
#
loop_
_entity.id
_entity.type
_entity.pdbx_description
1 polymer ?
#
loop_
_entity_poly.entity_id
_entity_poly.type
_entity_poly.pdbx_seq_one_letter_code
_entity_poly.pdbx_strand_id
1 'polypeptide(L)'
;LNRHFDDYKLMANHNDFAGMVKQIEFDKSEPQFYFLNLGETHYPFMLDPKNMPHISGVHGVFKRMDDNLGEETQDKFFDDEQMRDLHKQQIRCVEYIDEVLDDLIAKAPLNTHFVITADHGECFGEGGYFGHGPIVHEKVLEVPFLEGRKR
;
A
#
# COMPACT_ATOMS: atom_id res chain seq x y z
N LEU A 1 7.32 1.85 15.27
CA LEU A 1 5.87 2.08 15.39
C LEU A 1 5.25 1.48 16.66
N ASN A 2 5.82 0.43 17.26
CA ASN A 2 5.23 -0.30 18.39
C ASN A 2 5.37 0.35 19.77
N ARG A 3 6.02 1.51 19.90
CA ARG A 3 6.12 2.20 21.19
C ARG A 3 4.76 2.78 21.60
N HIS A 4 4.36 2.55 22.84
CA HIS A 4 3.11 3.04 23.44
C HIS A 4 1.81 2.39 22.94
N PHE A 5 1.88 1.24 22.26
CA PHE A 5 0.76 0.35 22.04
C PHE A 5 0.83 -0.77 23.08
N ASP A 6 -0.34 -1.16 23.61
CA ASP A 6 -0.44 -2.26 24.59
C ASP A 6 -0.11 -3.59 23.90
N ASP A 7 -0.57 -3.74 22.66
CA ASP A 7 -0.30 -4.90 21.82
C ASP A 7 0.33 -4.51 20.48
N TYR A 8 1.27 -5.32 20.04
CA TYR A 8 1.89 -5.22 18.73
C TYR A 8 2.02 -6.61 18.10
N LYS A 9 1.53 -6.76 16.89
CA LYS A 9 1.60 -8.00 16.15
C LYS A 9 2.20 -7.79 14.76
N LEU A 10 3.27 -8.50 14.47
CA LEU A 10 3.84 -8.59 13.13
C LEU A 10 3.27 -9.83 12.45
N MET A 11 2.64 -9.64 11.29
CA MET A 11 2.15 -10.75 10.47
C MET A 11 3.32 -11.47 9.80
N ALA A 12 3.15 -12.78 9.55
CA ALA A 12 4.15 -13.58 8.85
C ALA A 12 4.37 -13.10 7.40
N ASN A 13 3.29 -12.63 6.76
CA ASN A 13 3.31 -11.98 5.45
C ASN A 13 2.82 -10.55 5.59
N HIS A 14 3.48 -9.60 4.93
CA HIS A 14 3.11 -8.19 4.97
C HIS A 14 1.82 -7.87 4.18
N ASN A 15 1.36 -8.77 3.34
CA ASN A 15 0.17 -8.68 2.49
C ASN A 15 -0.88 -9.72 2.90
N ASP A 16 -1.21 -9.80 4.18
CA ASP A 16 -2.21 -10.74 4.74
C ASP A 16 -3.28 -9.99 5.55
N PHE A 17 -3.96 -9.03 4.90
CA PHE A 17 -5.01 -8.25 5.55
C PHE A 17 -6.18 -9.13 6.03
N ALA A 18 -6.57 -10.12 5.23
CA ALA A 18 -7.61 -11.08 5.65
C ALA A 18 -7.19 -11.87 6.91
N GLY A 19 -5.91 -12.23 7.03
CA GLY A 19 -5.36 -12.84 8.24
C GLY A 19 -5.34 -11.88 9.44
N MET A 20 -5.06 -10.59 9.22
CA MET A 20 -5.18 -9.56 10.26
C MET A 20 -6.62 -9.46 10.77
N VAL A 21 -7.60 -9.32 9.89
CA VAL A 21 -9.03 -9.20 10.25
C VAL A 21 -9.52 -10.39 11.06
N LYS A 22 -9.08 -11.61 10.74
CA LYS A 22 -9.41 -12.82 11.51
C LYS A 22 -8.92 -12.75 12.95
N GLN A 23 -7.79 -12.08 13.19
CA GLN A 23 -7.13 -12.02 14.49
C GLN A 23 -7.55 -10.84 15.35
N ILE A 24 -8.26 -9.85 14.78
CA ILE A 24 -8.80 -8.73 15.55
C ILE A 24 -9.98 -9.22 16.40
N GLU A 25 -9.91 -8.99 17.69
CA GLU A 25 -10.99 -9.21 18.65
C GLU A 25 -11.36 -7.87 19.28
N PHE A 26 -12.61 -7.45 19.09
CA PHE A 26 -13.09 -6.20 19.68
C PHE A 26 -13.61 -6.45 21.09
N ASP A 27 -12.94 -5.91 22.10
CA ASP A 27 -13.49 -5.81 23.45
C ASP A 27 -14.50 -4.65 23.48
N LYS A 28 -15.73 -4.95 23.89
CA LYS A 28 -16.82 -3.97 23.98
C LYS A 28 -16.85 -3.24 25.32
N SER A 29 -16.03 -3.64 26.26
CA SER A 29 -16.01 -3.08 27.63
C SER A 29 -15.22 -1.78 27.72
N GLU A 30 -14.24 -1.57 26.82
CA GLU A 30 -13.35 -0.42 26.86
C GLU A 30 -13.14 0.18 25.46
N PRO A 31 -12.87 1.49 25.37
CA PRO A 31 -12.44 2.11 24.11
C PRO A 31 -11.13 1.51 23.61
N GLN A 32 -11.08 1.15 22.35
CA GLN A 32 -9.90 0.57 21.71
C GLN A 32 -9.49 1.38 20.49
N PHE A 33 -8.19 1.43 20.24
CA PHE A 33 -7.60 2.01 19.04
C PHE A 33 -6.78 0.95 18.32
N TYR A 34 -7.09 0.73 17.06
CA TYR A 34 -6.35 -0.17 16.17
C TYR A 34 -5.63 0.63 15.09
N PHE A 35 -4.36 0.33 14.90
CA PHE A 35 -3.57 0.81 13.77
C PHE A 35 -3.16 -0.40 12.93
N LEU A 36 -3.68 -0.47 11.71
CA LEU A 36 -3.41 -1.55 10.77
C LEU A 36 -2.54 -1.00 9.63
N ASN A 37 -1.36 -1.58 9.45
CA ASN A 37 -0.47 -1.25 8.35
C ASN A 37 -0.52 -2.38 7.31
N LEU A 38 -1.02 -2.06 6.11
CA LEU A 38 -1.28 -3.02 5.05
C LEU A 38 -0.18 -2.94 4.00
N GLY A 39 0.27 -4.09 3.53
CA GLY A 39 1.35 -4.20 2.55
C GLY A 39 0.90 -4.59 1.14
N GLU A 40 -0.40 -4.82 0.91
CA GLU A 40 -0.94 -5.32 -0.35
C GLU A 40 -0.68 -4.37 -1.51
N THR A 41 -0.78 -3.06 -1.27
CA THR A 41 -0.56 -2.02 -2.29
C THR A 41 0.89 -1.62 -2.45
N HIS A 42 1.80 -2.20 -1.67
CA HIS A 42 3.24 -1.98 -1.83
C HIS A 42 3.78 -2.78 -3.01
N TYR A 43 4.68 -2.17 -3.82
CA TYR A 43 5.37 -2.88 -4.88
C TYR A 43 6.07 -4.15 -4.34
N PRO A 44 5.98 -5.28 -4.98
CA PRO A 44 5.52 -5.57 -6.36
C PRO A 44 4.03 -5.92 -6.50
N PHE A 45 3.14 -5.48 -5.62
CA PHE A 45 1.68 -5.65 -5.72
C PHE A 45 1.25 -7.12 -5.84
N MET A 46 1.70 -7.96 -4.90
CA MET A 46 1.67 -9.43 -5.03
C MET A 46 0.35 -10.07 -4.57
N LEU A 47 -0.76 -9.82 -5.27
CA LEU A 47 -1.92 -10.72 -5.22
C LEU A 47 -1.77 -11.90 -6.19
N ASP A 48 -1.05 -11.72 -7.30
CA ASP A 48 -0.69 -12.80 -8.24
C ASP A 48 0.78 -12.69 -8.68
N PRO A 49 1.74 -13.30 -7.93
CA PRO A 49 3.17 -13.09 -8.15
C PRO A 49 3.73 -13.77 -9.39
N LYS A 50 2.96 -14.65 -10.07
CA LYS A 50 3.54 -15.56 -11.06
C LYS A 50 3.92 -14.91 -12.40
N ASN A 51 3.35 -13.75 -12.72
CA ASN A 51 3.51 -13.12 -14.04
C ASN A 51 3.83 -11.62 -13.99
N MET A 52 4.19 -11.07 -12.81
CA MET A 52 4.44 -9.64 -12.68
C MET A 52 5.90 -9.29 -12.96
N PRO A 53 6.17 -8.21 -13.70
CA PRO A 53 7.53 -7.69 -13.80
C PRO A 53 8.03 -7.33 -12.40
N HIS A 54 9.15 -7.92 -12.02
CA HIS A 54 9.74 -7.75 -10.71
C HIS A 54 11.24 -7.50 -10.83
N ILE A 55 11.70 -6.39 -10.30
CA ILE A 55 13.12 -6.11 -10.14
C ILE A 55 13.48 -6.33 -8.67
N SER A 56 14.26 -7.35 -8.41
CA SER A 56 14.69 -7.70 -7.06
C SER A 56 15.54 -6.57 -6.44
N GLY A 57 15.26 -6.24 -5.17
CA GLY A 57 16.01 -5.22 -4.43
C GLY A 57 15.60 -3.78 -4.71
N VAL A 58 14.58 -3.57 -5.55
CA VAL A 58 14.03 -2.24 -5.80
C VAL A 58 12.95 -1.95 -4.75
N HIS A 59 13.28 -1.08 -3.82
CA HIS A 59 12.37 -0.57 -2.80
C HIS A 59 12.32 0.95 -2.87
N GLY A 60 12.07 1.51 -4.04
CA GLY A 60 12.06 2.95 -4.16
C GLY A 60 11.92 3.44 -5.58
N VAL A 61 11.89 4.74 -5.72
CA VAL A 61 11.82 5.43 -7.01
C VAL A 61 13.07 5.18 -7.81
N PHE A 62 12.83 4.91 -9.07
CA PHE A 62 13.91 4.93 -10.04
C PHE A 62 13.52 5.74 -11.28
N LYS A 63 14.23 6.82 -11.45
CA LYS A 63 14.62 7.31 -12.76
C LYS A 63 15.97 6.68 -13.00
N ARG A 64 16.20 6.01 -14.10
CA ARG A 64 17.54 5.47 -14.42
C ARG A 64 18.51 6.66 -14.48
N MET A 65 19.26 6.81 -13.40
CA MET A 65 20.39 7.73 -13.39
C MET A 65 21.54 6.96 -14.04
N ASP A 66 21.91 7.32 -15.24
CA ASP A 66 23.19 6.90 -15.78
C ASP A 66 24.29 7.56 -14.94
N ASP A 67 25.34 6.81 -14.56
CA ASP A 67 26.46 7.29 -13.77
C ASP A 67 27.26 8.41 -14.44
N ASN A 68 26.91 8.79 -15.66
CA ASN A 68 27.44 9.92 -16.40
C ASN A 68 26.58 11.17 -16.13
N LEU A 69 27.05 11.97 -15.18
CA LEU A 69 26.56 13.29 -14.85
C LEU A 69 25.98 14.08 -16.05
N GLY A 70 24.67 14.12 -16.19
CA GLY A 70 23.98 15.16 -16.92
C GLY A 70 23.21 14.75 -18.17
N GLU A 71 23.22 13.50 -18.62
CA GLU A 71 22.35 13.04 -19.71
C GLU A 71 21.16 12.26 -19.15
N GLU A 72 19.94 12.79 -19.35
CA GLU A 72 18.71 12.03 -19.11
C GLU A 72 18.63 10.89 -20.11
N THR A 73 18.99 9.67 -19.67
CA THR A 73 18.73 8.50 -20.50
C THR A 73 17.22 8.26 -20.51
N GLN A 74 16.64 8.16 -21.71
CA GLN A 74 15.21 7.88 -21.90
C GLN A 74 14.84 6.42 -21.61
N ASP A 75 15.77 5.61 -21.15
CA ASP A 75 15.51 4.21 -20.83
C ASP A 75 14.70 4.10 -19.54
N LYS A 76 13.41 3.84 -19.67
CA LYS A 76 12.49 3.53 -18.56
C LYS A 76 12.86 2.18 -17.95
N PHE A 77 12.69 2.02 -16.63
CA PHE A 77 12.85 0.73 -15.93
C PHE A 77 11.90 -0.32 -16.46
N PHE A 78 10.66 0.12 -16.71
CA PHE A 78 9.61 -0.68 -17.30
C PHE A 78 9.16 -0.02 -18.58
N ASP A 79 8.85 -0.82 -19.58
CA ASP A 79 8.15 -0.33 -20.77
C ASP A 79 6.71 0.09 -20.44
N ASP A 80 6.02 0.72 -21.36
CA ASP A 80 4.67 1.26 -21.14
C ASP A 80 3.62 0.16 -20.92
N GLU A 81 3.84 -1.05 -21.40
CA GLU A 81 2.96 -2.20 -21.15
C GLU A 81 3.15 -2.74 -19.75
N GLN A 82 4.39 -2.97 -19.36
CA GLN A 82 4.74 -3.39 -18.00
C GLN A 82 4.26 -2.39 -16.94
N MET A 83 4.41 -1.08 -17.22
CA MET A 83 3.94 -0.02 -16.34
C MET A 83 2.43 -0.05 -16.16
N ARG A 84 1.68 -0.22 -17.27
CA ARG A 84 0.22 -0.36 -17.19
C ARG A 84 -0.21 -1.62 -16.42
N ASP A 85 0.52 -2.71 -16.55
CA ASP A 85 0.18 -3.95 -15.86
C ASP A 85 0.48 -3.87 -14.38
N LEU A 86 1.57 -3.21 -13.98
CA LEU A 86 1.86 -2.89 -12.58
C LEU A 86 0.76 -2.00 -11.97
N HIS A 87 0.33 -0.96 -12.67
CA HIS A 87 -0.75 -0.10 -12.21
C HIS A 87 -2.08 -0.86 -12.06
N LYS A 88 -2.44 -1.70 -13.04
CA LYS A 88 -3.63 -2.58 -12.92
C LYS A 88 -3.53 -3.51 -11.72
N GLN A 89 -2.34 -4.02 -11.43
CA GLN A 89 -2.15 -4.90 -10.28
C GLN A 89 -2.32 -4.14 -8.96
N GLN A 90 -1.83 -2.90 -8.86
CA GLN A 90 -2.10 -2.06 -7.70
C GLN A 90 -3.61 -1.83 -7.51
N ILE A 91 -4.35 -1.53 -8.59
CA ILE A 91 -5.82 -1.38 -8.54
C ILE A 91 -6.47 -2.65 -7.98
N ARG A 92 -6.07 -3.83 -8.45
CA ARG A 92 -6.59 -5.11 -7.91
C ARG A 92 -6.28 -5.30 -6.43
N CYS A 93 -5.11 -4.82 -5.97
CA CYS A 93 -4.79 -4.85 -4.54
C CYS A 93 -5.73 -3.95 -3.73
N VAL A 94 -6.08 -2.77 -4.26
CA VAL A 94 -7.06 -1.88 -3.62
C VAL A 94 -8.46 -2.53 -3.60
N GLU A 95 -8.91 -3.12 -4.71
CA GLU A 95 -10.18 -3.86 -4.78
C GLU A 95 -10.23 -4.99 -3.75
N TYR A 96 -9.15 -5.76 -3.62
CA TYR A 96 -9.04 -6.81 -2.59
C TYR A 96 -9.10 -6.24 -1.16
N ILE A 97 -8.42 -5.13 -0.90
CA ILE A 97 -8.47 -4.46 0.40
C ILE A 97 -9.90 -4.02 0.71
N ASP A 98 -10.63 -3.47 -0.27
CA ASP A 98 -12.01 -3.02 -0.14
C ASP A 98 -12.93 -4.18 0.25
N GLU A 99 -12.82 -5.34 -0.42
CA GLU A 99 -13.56 -6.55 -0.07
C GLU A 99 -13.28 -7.03 1.37
N VAL A 100 -12.01 -7.05 1.79
CA VAL A 100 -11.64 -7.48 3.15
C VAL A 100 -12.05 -6.44 4.20
N LEU A 101 -12.08 -5.18 3.82
CA LEU A 101 -12.52 -4.09 4.69
C LEU A 101 -13.99 -4.20 5.06
N ASP A 102 -14.84 -4.69 4.15
CA ASP A 102 -16.25 -4.99 4.45
C ASP A 102 -16.38 -6.00 5.60
N ASP A 103 -15.55 -7.04 5.62
CA ASP A 103 -15.50 -8.02 6.71
C ASP A 103 -15.08 -7.37 8.04
N LEU A 104 -14.07 -6.49 8.01
CA LEU A 104 -13.63 -5.75 9.19
C LEU A 104 -14.73 -4.83 9.72
N ILE A 105 -15.36 -4.07 8.83
CA ILE A 105 -16.46 -3.17 9.18
C ILE A 105 -17.64 -3.96 9.73
N ALA A 106 -17.99 -5.11 9.13
CA ALA A 106 -19.05 -5.97 9.61
C ALA A 106 -18.78 -6.47 11.05
N LYS A 107 -17.53 -6.86 11.33
CA LYS A 107 -17.07 -7.38 12.63
C LYS A 107 -16.99 -6.30 13.72
N ALA A 108 -16.66 -5.07 13.37
CA ALA A 108 -16.45 -3.98 14.31
C ALA A 108 -17.75 -3.60 15.07
N PRO A 109 -17.65 -3.14 16.32
CA PRO A 109 -18.80 -2.65 17.09
C PRO A 109 -19.48 -1.45 16.42
N LEU A 110 -20.76 -1.23 16.75
CA LEU A 110 -21.45 0.02 16.40
C LEU A 110 -20.69 1.21 17.01
N ASN A 111 -20.73 2.33 16.33
CA ASN A 111 -20.02 3.55 16.69
C ASN A 111 -18.50 3.51 16.50
N THR A 112 -17.93 2.46 15.90
CA THR A 112 -16.53 2.45 15.49
C THR A 112 -16.29 3.52 14.43
N HIS A 113 -15.27 4.35 14.63
CA HIS A 113 -14.76 5.29 13.65
C HIS A 113 -13.66 4.63 12.83
N PHE A 114 -13.70 4.83 11.53
CA PHE A 114 -12.68 4.38 10.59
C PHE A 114 -12.02 5.58 9.93
N VAL A 115 -10.71 5.54 9.85
CA VAL A 115 -9.90 6.41 9.00
C VAL A 115 -9.06 5.50 8.13
N ILE A 116 -9.17 5.66 6.82
CA ILE A 116 -8.45 4.86 5.82
C ILE A 116 -7.63 5.85 4.99
N THR A 117 -6.34 5.64 4.98
CA THR A 117 -5.39 6.49 4.24
C THR A 117 -4.17 5.68 3.83
N ALA A 118 -3.23 6.30 3.14
CA ALA A 118 -1.91 5.74 2.86
C ALA A 118 -0.83 6.65 3.42
N ASP A 119 0.37 6.14 3.62
CA ASP A 119 1.56 6.88 4.04
C ASP A 119 2.20 7.64 2.88
N HIS A 120 2.01 7.17 1.66
CA HIS A 120 2.42 7.82 0.41
C HIS A 120 1.60 7.30 -0.78
N GLY A 121 1.69 8.00 -1.88
CA GLY A 121 1.24 7.54 -3.20
C GLY A 121 2.35 6.87 -4.00
N GLU A 122 2.11 6.64 -5.29
CA GLU A 122 3.02 5.90 -6.17
C GLU A 122 3.07 6.54 -7.57
N CYS A 123 4.25 6.60 -8.18
CA CYS A 123 4.41 6.98 -9.58
C CYS A 123 4.38 5.76 -10.48
N PHE A 124 3.68 5.86 -11.61
CA PHE A 124 3.60 4.84 -12.67
C PHE A 124 4.03 5.39 -14.03
N GLY A 125 5.12 6.15 -14.07
CA GLY A 125 5.69 6.72 -15.27
C GLY A 125 5.63 8.24 -15.34
N GLU A 126 4.97 8.91 -14.41
CA GLU A 126 4.88 10.36 -14.34
C GLU A 126 6.28 10.96 -14.17
N GLY A 127 6.63 11.87 -15.08
CA GLY A 127 7.97 12.46 -15.13
C GLY A 127 9.11 11.47 -15.36
N GLY A 128 8.81 10.23 -15.82
CA GLY A 128 9.77 9.15 -15.98
C GLY A 128 10.06 8.37 -14.69
N TYR A 129 9.31 8.64 -13.61
CA TYR A 129 9.50 7.97 -12.33
C TYR A 129 8.61 6.73 -12.19
N PHE A 130 9.10 5.76 -11.43
CA PHE A 130 8.32 4.63 -10.93
C PHE A 130 8.57 4.48 -9.43
N GLY A 131 7.48 4.21 -8.67
CA GLY A 131 7.60 4.01 -7.24
C GLY A 131 7.46 5.31 -6.44
N HIS A 132 7.96 5.32 -5.21
CA HIS A 132 7.76 6.42 -4.26
C HIS A 132 9.06 6.96 -3.63
N GLY A 133 10.22 6.34 -3.78
CA GLY A 133 11.50 6.66 -3.12
C GLY A 133 11.74 8.13 -2.74
N PRO A 134 12.95 8.61 -2.59
CA PRO A 134 13.20 9.94 -2.05
C PRO A 134 12.97 11.05 -3.08
N ILE A 135 11.79 11.10 -3.70
CA ILE A 135 11.39 12.20 -4.59
C ILE A 135 10.20 12.96 -4.04
N VAL A 136 10.20 14.26 -4.33
CA VAL A 136 9.04 15.12 -4.09
C VAL A 136 8.27 15.20 -5.40
N HIS A 137 7.22 14.39 -5.53
CA HIS A 137 6.32 14.38 -6.68
C HIS A 137 4.88 14.40 -6.19
N GLU A 138 3.98 15.08 -6.89
CA GLU A 138 2.58 15.21 -6.47
C GLU A 138 1.93 13.83 -6.28
N LYS A 139 2.19 12.86 -7.16
CA LYS A 139 1.64 11.50 -7.08
C LYS A 139 2.16 10.68 -5.89
N VAL A 140 3.31 11.03 -5.35
CA VAL A 140 3.83 10.43 -4.12
C VAL A 140 3.22 11.08 -2.88
N LEU A 141 2.85 12.36 -2.97
CA LEU A 141 2.25 13.12 -1.87
C LEU A 141 0.72 13.03 -1.84
N GLU A 142 0.09 12.59 -2.94
CA GLU A 142 -1.35 12.43 -3.06
C GLU A 142 -1.78 11.07 -2.53
N VAL A 143 -2.54 11.07 -1.44
CA VAL A 143 -3.02 9.85 -0.77
C VAL A 143 -4.54 9.86 -0.64
N PRO A 144 -5.21 8.70 -0.64
CA PRO A 144 -6.62 8.63 -0.31
C PRO A 144 -6.83 9.02 1.16
N PHE A 145 -7.96 9.64 1.44
CA PHE A 145 -8.41 9.88 2.80
C PHE A 145 -9.92 9.66 2.89
N LEU A 146 -10.29 8.59 3.58
CA LEU A 146 -11.68 8.25 3.84
C LEU A 146 -11.90 8.22 5.35
N GLU A 147 -13.00 8.80 5.77
CA GLU A 147 -13.43 8.85 7.16
C GLU A 147 -14.89 8.42 7.27
N GLY A 148 -15.20 7.59 8.24
CA GLY A 148 -16.54 7.11 8.44
C GLY A 148 -16.80 6.58 9.84
N ARG A 149 -18.08 6.36 10.15
CA ARG A 149 -18.52 5.77 11.42
C ARG A 149 -19.55 4.69 11.16
N LYS A 150 -19.32 3.51 11.70
CA LYS A 150 -20.31 2.43 11.68
C LYS A 150 -21.54 2.82 12.50
N ARG A 151 -22.72 2.77 11.89
CA ARG A 151 -24.02 3.07 12.51
C ARG A 151 -24.78 1.79 12.84
#